data_f6085a9377f557898cc6f55c6fb24ea7
#
_entry.id   f6085a9377f557898cc6f55c6fb24ea7
#
_cell.length_a   1.000
_cell.length_b   1.000
_cell.length_c   1.000
_cell.angle_alpha   90.00
_cell.angle_beta   90.00
_cell.angle_gamma   90.00
#
_symmetry.space_group_name_H-M   'P 1'
#
loop_
_entity.id
_entity.type
_entity.pdbx_description
1 polymer ?
#
loop_
_entity_poly.entity_id
_entity_poly.type
_entity_poly.pdbx_seq_one_letter_code
_entity_poly.pdbx_strand_id
1 'polypeptide(L)'
;GSTEKLRTYIETDSWKKVSILCKKEEELHRIDSDTVFYVESVREIQSIHTADEVYETRERLYVLEKLLPASFIRISRSVILNLDKVRLYRPILNGLMEAGLENGESVYISRKYLKEVRDRILEEAK
;
A
#
# COMPACT_ATOMS: atom_id res chain seq x y z
N GLY A 1 -14.20 -6.64 -29.01
CA GLY A 1 -13.07 -6.63 -29.84
C GLY A 1 -11.79 -6.74 -29.07
N SER A 2 -10.74 -6.37 -29.73
CA SER A 2 -9.42 -6.49 -29.11
C SER A 2 -9.32 -5.64 -27.87
N THR A 3 -10.01 -4.52 -27.85
CA THR A 3 -9.95 -3.64 -26.70
C THR A 3 -10.53 -4.32 -25.47
N GLU A 4 -11.61 -5.02 -25.64
CA GLU A 4 -12.19 -5.73 -24.51
C GLU A 4 -11.28 -6.81 -24.02
N LYS A 5 -10.62 -7.47 -24.92
CA LYS A 5 -9.68 -8.49 -24.50
C LYS A 5 -8.57 -7.91 -23.66
N LEU A 6 -8.12 -6.73 -24.02
CA LEU A 6 -7.10 -6.07 -23.23
C LEU A 6 -7.61 -5.77 -21.85
N ARG A 7 -8.84 -5.34 -21.74
CA ARG A 7 -9.39 -5.03 -20.44
C ARG A 7 -9.52 -6.26 -19.58
N THR A 8 -10.00 -7.33 -20.18
CA THR A 8 -10.11 -8.58 -19.47
C THR A 8 -8.74 -8.99 -18.95
N TYR A 9 -7.77 -8.83 -19.80
CA TYR A 9 -6.42 -9.15 -19.44
C TYR A 9 -5.96 -8.32 -18.25
N ILE A 10 -6.31 -7.05 -18.24
CA ILE A 10 -5.95 -6.17 -17.14
C ILE A 10 -6.50 -6.68 -15.84
N GLU A 11 -7.71 -7.17 -15.85
CA GLU A 11 -8.31 -7.65 -14.62
C GLU A 11 -7.54 -8.82 -14.04
N THR A 12 -6.99 -9.65 -14.88
CA THR A 12 -6.21 -10.77 -14.40
C THR A 12 -4.86 -10.34 -13.91
N ASP A 13 -4.53 -9.08 -14.09
CA ASP A 13 -3.22 -8.56 -13.71
C ASP A 13 -3.27 -7.75 -12.44
N SER A 14 -4.19 -8.09 -11.55
CA SER A 14 -4.28 -7.35 -10.29
C SER A 14 -3.00 -7.45 -9.49
N TRP A 15 -2.17 -8.44 -9.77
CA TRP A 15 -0.89 -8.62 -9.10
C TRP A 15 0.23 -7.78 -9.72
N LYS A 16 -0.04 -7.18 -10.86
CA LYS A 16 0.98 -6.37 -11.51
C LYS A 16 1.15 -5.04 -10.81
N LYS A 17 2.36 -4.53 -10.87
CA LYS A 17 2.64 -3.24 -10.28
C LYS A 17 1.99 -2.13 -11.09
N VAL A 18 1.78 -1.02 -10.45
CA VAL A 18 1.18 0.17 -11.01
C VAL A 18 2.19 1.29 -10.86
N SER A 19 2.21 2.21 -11.82
CA SER A 19 3.05 3.40 -11.71
C SER A 19 2.27 4.51 -11.03
N ILE A 20 2.94 5.23 -10.16
CA ILE A 20 2.34 6.35 -9.44
C ILE A 20 3.13 7.60 -9.78
N LEU A 21 2.41 8.64 -10.18
CA LEU A 21 3.04 9.93 -10.42
C LEU A 21 2.99 10.73 -9.14
N CYS A 22 4.14 11.10 -8.62
CA CYS A 22 4.21 11.76 -7.33
C CYS A 22 5.31 12.81 -7.38
N LYS A 23 5.39 13.59 -6.31
CA LYS A 23 6.25 14.77 -6.30
C LYS A 23 7.29 14.64 -5.21
N LYS A 24 8.48 15.09 -5.51
CA LYS A 24 9.52 15.24 -4.52
C LYS A 24 10.24 16.55 -4.82
N GLU A 25 10.16 17.47 -3.85
CA GLU A 25 10.69 18.81 -4.06
C GLU A 25 10.00 19.44 -5.27
N GLU A 26 10.74 19.85 -6.27
CA GLU A 26 10.15 20.49 -7.43
C GLU A 26 9.99 19.54 -8.60
N GLU A 27 10.22 18.26 -8.40
CA GLU A 27 10.22 17.30 -9.47
C GLU A 27 9.03 16.35 -9.40
N LEU A 28 8.57 15.94 -10.56
CA LEU A 28 7.57 14.89 -10.67
C LEU A 28 8.28 13.58 -10.97
N HIS A 29 7.95 12.57 -10.23
CA HIS A 29 8.56 11.25 -10.37
C HIS A 29 7.49 10.22 -10.68
N ARG A 30 7.82 9.30 -11.55
CA ARG A 30 6.97 8.14 -11.81
C ARG A 30 7.62 6.96 -11.13
N ILE A 31 6.98 6.44 -10.09
CA ILE A 31 7.57 5.32 -9.34
C ILE A 31 6.67 4.10 -9.47
N ASP A 32 7.28 2.94 -9.37
CA ASP A 32 6.54 1.68 -9.43
C ASP A 32 5.96 1.36 -8.06
N SER A 33 4.74 0.86 -8.06
CA SER A 33 4.09 0.53 -6.79
C SER A 33 4.84 -0.53 -6.01
N ASP A 34 5.59 -1.40 -6.68
CA ASP A 34 6.31 -2.45 -5.95
C ASP A 34 7.50 -1.91 -5.17
N THR A 35 7.84 -0.62 -5.32
CA THR A 35 8.85 -0.01 -4.48
C THR A 35 8.26 0.69 -3.28
N VAL A 36 6.95 0.79 -3.21
CA VAL A 36 6.28 1.53 -2.15
C VAL A 36 6.05 0.63 -0.94
N PHE A 37 6.42 1.15 0.24
CA PHE A 37 6.24 0.43 1.49
C PHE A 37 4.89 0.75 2.11
N TYR A 38 4.55 2.03 2.20
CA TYR A 38 3.24 2.43 2.70
C TYR A 38 2.96 3.87 2.30
N VAL A 39 1.70 4.24 2.39
CA VAL A 39 1.24 5.59 2.08
C VAL A 39 0.52 6.10 3.30
N GLU A 40 0.89 7.29 3.74
CA GLU A 40 0.28 7.90 4.92
C GLU A 40 -0.32 9.24 4.56
N SER A 41 -1.56 9.45 5.00
CA SER A 41 -2.27 10.69 4.73
C SER A 41 -2.06 11.66 5.89
N VAL A 42 -1.56 12.84 5.58
CA VAL A 42 -1.37 13.90 6.55
C VAL A 42 -1.90 15.19 5.95
N ARG A 43 -3.01 15.70 6.49
CA ARG A 43 -3.55 17.00 6.04
C ARG A 43 -3.76 17.04 4.53
N GLU A 44 -4.48 16.13 3.99
CA GLU A 44 -4.84 16.13 2.57
C GLU A 44 -3.66 15.86 1.64
N ILE A 45 -2.48 15.62 2.17
CA ILE A 45 -1.34 15.23 1.36
C ILE A 45 -0.98 13.81 1.71
N GLN A 46 -0.76 12.99 0.70
CA GLN A 46 -0.37 11.61 0.91
C GLN A 46 1.13 11.50 0.74
N SER A 47 1.79 11.00 1.78
CA SER A 47 3.22 10.73 1.75
C SER A 47 3.43 9.29 1.33
N ILE A 48 4.18 9.10 0.25
CA ILE A 48 4.44 7.78 -0.31
C ILE A 48 5.86 7.38 0.10
N HIS A 49 5.93 6.37 0.96
CA HIS A 49 7.20 5.94 1.54
C HIS A 49 7.77 4.76 0.79
N THR A 50 9.00 4.90 0.30
CA THR A 50 9.74 3.79 -0.27
C THR A 50 10.83 3.41 0.72
N ALA A 51 11.78 2.59 0.29
CA ALA A 51 12.82 2.12 1.20
C ALA A 51 13.62 3.27 1.80
N ASP A 52 13.89 4.29 0.99
CA ASP A 52 14.77 5.36 1.43
C ASP A 52 14.31 6.74 0.98
N GLU A 53 13.15 6.86 0.36
CA GLU A 53 12.66 8.14 -0.13
C GLU A 53 11.21 8.32 0.26
N VAL A 54 10.77 9.58 0.29
CA VAL A 54 9.39 9.92 0.55
C VAL A 54 8.92 10.89 -0.54
N TYR A 55 7.83 10.53 -1.19
CA TYR A 55 7.23 11.36 -2.21
C TYR A 55 5.87 11.82 -1.75
N GLU A 56 5.27 12.77 -2.46
CA GLU A 56 3.98 13.32 -2.08
C GLU A 56 3.02 13.30 -3.26
N THR A 57 1.75 13.14 -2.95
CA THR A 57 0.70 13.31 -3.94
C THR A 57 -0.52 13.88 -3.23
N ARG A 58 -1.33 14.62 -3.97
CA ARG A 58 -2.59 15.13 -3.43
C ARG A 58 -3.75 14.21 -3.78
N GLU A 59 -3.47 13.10 -4.46
CA GLU A 59 -4.50 12.14 -4.75
C GLU A 59 -5.08 11.60 -3.45
N ARG A 60 -6.41 11.47 -3.39
CA ARG A 60 -7.04 11.01 -2.17
C ARG A 60 -6.66 9.60 -1.83
N LEU A 61 -6.59 9.32 -0.53
CA LEU A 61 -6.17 8.01 -0.06
C LEU A 61 -7.10 6.90 -0.58
N TYR A 62 -8.41 7.16 -0.60
CA TYR A 62 -9.33 6.12 -1.07
C TYR A 62 -9.19 5.87 -2.57
N VAL A 63 -8.71 6.86 -3.32
CA VAL A 63 -8.46 6.66 -4.74
C VAL A 63 -7.21 5.80 -4.91
N LEU A 64 -6.18 6.09 -4.15
CA LEU A 64 -4.96 5.28 -4.17
C LEU A 64 -5.26 3.85 -3.78
N GLU A 65 -6.13 3.66 -2.80
CA GLU A 65 -6.51 2.33 -2.36
C GLU A 65 -7.08 1.51 -3.50
N LYS A 66 -7.84 2.15 -4.38
CA LYS A 66 -8.44 1.46 -5.51
C LYS A 66 -7.45 1.23 -6.65
N LEU A 67 -6.49 2.11 -6.79
CA LEU A 67 -5.54 2.02 -7.89
C LEU A 67 -4.39 1.06 -7.62
N LEU A 68 -4.03 0.91 -6.36
CA LEU A 68 -2.87 0.12 -6.00
C LEU A 68 -3.17 -1.38 -6.10
N PRO A 69 -2.13 -2.19 -6.31
CA PRO A 69 -2.33 -3.63 -6.42
C PRO A 69 -2.90 -4.25 -5.15
N ALA A 70 -3.28 -5.51 -5.26
CA ALA A 70 -3.95 -6.22 -4.17
C ALA A 70 -3.08 -6.39 -2.93
N SER A 71 -1.77 -6.25 -3.06
CA SER A 71 -0.88 -6.35 -1.91
C SER A 71 -1.01 -5.16 -0.98
N PHE A 72 -1.64 -4.09 -1.43
CA PHE A 72 -1.84 -2.90 -0.61
C PHE A 72 -3.18 -3.01 0.11
N ILE A 73 -3.19 -2.68 1.39
CA ILE A 73 -4.40 -2.76 2.18
C ILE A 73 -4.42 -1.65 3.20
N ARG A 74 -5.61 -1.14 3.48
CA ARG A 74 -5.78 -0.11 4.49
C ARG A 74 -5.55 -0.71 5.86
N ILE A 75 -4.71 -0.09 6.67
CA ILE A 75 -4.41 -0.59 8.01
C ILE A 75 -4.83 0.39 9.10
N SER A 76 -5.19 1.60 8.72
CA SER A 76 -5.76 2.58 9.63
C SER A 76 -6.50 3.60 8.80
N ARG A 77 -7.08 4.56 9.47
CA ARG A 77 -7.82 5.59 8.74
C ARG A 77 -6.95 6.35 7.76
N SER A 78 -5.67 6.43 8.03
CA SER A 78 -4.78 7.28 7.26
C SER A 78 -3.62 6.55 6.61
N VAL A 79 -3.56 5.22 6.67
CA VAL A 79 -2.40 4.50 6.16
C VAL A 79 -2.82 3.31 5.31
N ILE A 80 -2.16 3.19 4.16
CA ILE A 80 -2.25 2.01 3.31
C ILE A 80 -0.89 1.34 3.32
N LEU A 81 -0.86 0.04 3.59
CA LEU A 81 0.39 -0.72 3.73
C LEU A 81 0.53 -1.72 2.60
N ASN A 82 1.74 -1.81 2.07
CA ASN A 82 2.08 -2.84 1.09
C ASN A 82 2.53 -4.09 1.84
N LEU A 83 1.69 -5.12 1.84
CA LEU A 83 1.99 -6.33 2.60
C LEU A 83 3.25 -7.04 2.09
N ASP A 84 3.58 -6.84 0.84
CA ASP A 84 4.78 -7.46 0.27
C ASP A 84 6.06 -6.94 0.91
N LYS A 85 6.00 -5.83 1.63
CA LYS A 85 7.16 -5.23 2.25
C LYS A 85 7.26 -5.54 3.74
N VAL A 86 6.39 -6.40 4.26
CA VAL A 86 6.36 -6.73 5.68
C VAL A 86 7.18 -7.98 5.92
N ARG A 87 8.10 -7.90 6.88
CA ARG A 87 8.91 -9.04 7.27
C ARG A 87 8.28 -9.85 8.38
N LEU A 88 7.60 -9.17 9.30
CA LEU A 88 6.99 -9.88 10.41
C LEU A 88 5.78 -9.11 10.93
N TYR A 89 4.90 -9.83 11.56
CA TYR A 89 3.74 -9.26 12.24
C TYR A 89 3.82 -9.65 13.70
N ARG A 90 3.62 -8.68 14.58
CA ARG A 90 3.75 -8.93 16.02
C ARG A 90 2.56 -8.34 16.76
N PRO A 91 1.78 -9.17 17.46
CA PRO A 91 0.70 -8.62 18.29
C PRO A 91 1.30 -7.78 19.42
N ILE A 92 0.66 -6.67 19.72
CA ILE A 92 1.08 -5.84 20.83
C ILE A 92 -0.13 -5.50 21.66
N LEU A 93 0.07 -4.69 22.67
CA LEU A 93 -0.99 -4.38 23.61
C LEU A 93 -2.17 -3.69 22.95
N ASN A 94 -3.32 -3.81 23.56
CA ASN A 94 -4.54 -3.10 23.14
C ASN A 94 -5.10 -3.58 21.82
N GLY A 95 -4.76 -4.80 21.43
CA GLY A 95 -5.32 -5.37 20.21
C GLY A 95 -4.74 -4.81 18.93
N LEU A 96 -3.64 -4.09 19.03
CA LEU A 96 -2.94 -3.61 17.85
C LEU A 96 -1.99 -4.68 17.34
N MET A 97 -1.55 -4.51 16.12
CA MET A 97 -0.52 -5.39 15.56
C MET A 97 0.55 -4.54 14.92
N GLU A 98 1.79 -4.85 15.23
CA GLU A 98 2.92 -4.18 14.64
C GLU A 98 3.36 -4.92 13.40
N ALA A 99 3.58 -4.20 12.31
CA ALA A 99 4.13 -4.77 11.08
C ALA A 99 5.54 -4.23 10.90
N GLY A 100 6.53 -5.11 10.99
CA GLY A 100 7.91 -4.73 10.78
C GLY A 100 8.27 -4.83 9.31
N LEU A 101 8.81 -3.77 8.76
CA LEU A 101 9.06 -3.67 7.33
C LEU A 101 10.49 -4.04 6.99
N GLU A 102 10.71 -4.33 5.72
CA GLU A 102 12.02 -4.79 5.26
C GLU A 102 13.12 -3.76 5.47
N ASN A 103 12.75 -2.48 5.51
CA ASN A 103 13.75 -1.43 5.71
C ASN A 103 13.98 -1.09 7.19
N GLY A 104 13.40 -1.86 8.10
CA GLY A 104 13.59 -1.64 9.51
C GLY A 104 12.55 -0.78 10.18
N GLU A 105 11.68 -0.16 9.43
CA GLU A 105 10.60 0.63 10.00
C GLU A 105 9.47 -0.25 10.47
N SER A 106 8.58 0.32 11.26
CA SER A 106 7.39 -0.38 11.72
C SER A 106 6.17 0.50 11.52
N VAL A 107 5.06 -0.15 11.22
CA VAL A 107 3.77 0.53 11.18
C VAL A 107 2.81 -0.31 12.01
N TYR A 108 1.67 0.29 12.36
CA TYR A 108 0.75 -0.35 13.29
C TYR A 108 -0.61 -0.50 12.65
N ILE A 109 -1.13 -1.72 12.70
CA ILE A 109 -2.43 -2.06 12.16
C ILE A 109 -3.45 -1.87 13.27
N SER A 110 -4.43 -0.99 13.05
CA SER A 110 -5.42 -0.73 14.07
C SER A 110 -6.41 -1.89 14.16
N ARG A 111 -7.03 -2.02 15.35
CA ARG A 111 -7.94 -3.13 15.59
C ARG A 111 -9.06 -3.20 14.57
N LYS A 112 -9.54 -2.06 14.15
CA LYS A 112 -10.64 -2.00 13.19
C LYS A 112 -10.34 -2.70 11.88
N TYR A 113 -9.07 -2.68 11.49
CA TYR A 113 -8.67 -3.24 10.19
C TYR A 113 -7.99 -4.60 10.31
N LEU A 114 -7.83 -5.08 11.52
CA LEU A 114 -7.03 -6.26 11.76
C LEU A 114 -7.60 -7.52 11.12
N LYS A 115 -8.91 -7.67 11.16
CA LYS A 115 -9.53 -8.87 10.59
C LYS A 115 -9.29 -8.94 9.10
N GLU A 116 -9.46 -7.82 8.43
CA GLU A 116 -9.28 -7.77 6.99
C GLU A 116 -7.84 -8.05 6.60
N VAL A 117 -6.90 -7.52 7.39
CA VAL A 117 -5.49 -7.77 7.13
C VAL A 117 -5.17 -9.25 7.32
N ARG A 118 -5.66 -9.85 8.41
CA ARG A 118 -5.43 -11.27 8.63
C ARG A 118 -5.98 -12.12 7.50
N ASP A 119 -7.18 -11.81 7.05
CA ASP A 119 -7.78 -12.58 5.97
C ASP A 119 -6.92 -12.49 4.71
N ARG A 120 -6.39 -11.32 4.43
CA ARG A 120 -5.56 -11.14 3.25
C ARG A 120 -4.25 -11.92 3.37
N ILE A 121 -3.65 -11.89 4.55
CA ILE A 121 -2.40 -12.62 4.79
C ILE A 121 -2.63 -14.11 4.63
N LEU A 122 -3.73 -14.61 5.16
CA LEU A 122 -4.01 -16.04 5.07
C LEU A 122 -4.28 -16.48 3.64
N GLU A 123 -4.90 -15.61 2.85
CA GLU A 123 -5.11 -15.92 1.45
C GLU A 123 -3.79 -16.09 0.72
N GLU A 124 -2.84 -15.22 1.02
CA GLU A 124 -1.55 -15.27 0.36
C GLU A 124 -0.74 -16.51 0.76
N ALA A 125 -0.98 -16.98 1.96
CA ALA A 125 -0.24 -18.13 2.47
C ALA A 125 -0.67 -19.44 1.81
N LYS A 126 -1.78 -19.43 1.11
CA LYS A 126 -2.23 -20.63 0.41
C LYS A 126 -1.55 -20.74 -0.97
#